data_bfd3f67fbfb15f4dbd1542ed73351e69
#
_entry.id   bfd3f67fbfb15f4dbd1542ed73351e69
#
_cell.length_a   1.000
_cell.length_b   1.000
_cell.length_c   1.000
_cell.angle_alpha   90.00
_cell.angle_beta   90.00
_cell.angle_gamma   90.00
#
_symmetry.space_group_name_H-M   'P 1'
#
loop_
_entity.id
_entity.type
_entity.pdbx_description
1 polymer ?
#
loop_
_entity_poly.entity_id
_entity_poly.type
_entity_poly.pdbx_seq_one_letter_code
_entity_poly.pdbx_strand_id
1 'polypeptide(L)'
;MSWLTDVHIHLSDNEFASDTHHILVAMDKMKIRACCVSVDYTSSMSTLELSKKSPLVLPFVGLHPEKANDDLEPMTKFIENNAKRISGIGEIGLDRTYVSDNIGFNRQLFVFDKMLSQAEKLGKPVSIHSRKTLDEIFHILTSYSLKGVLFHWFAGNKKQLNKAMDLGCFVSYGPAMIYSHDKQVLLSQTDLSKILLETDGPVRFSKCFGLKTTQITFLPSVLFSVSNVLHKPYDEMLAITEANSNSYLGV
;
A
#
# COMPACT_ATOMS: atom_id res chain seq x y z
N MET A 1 21.09 -7.20 -10.22
CA MET A 1 20.26 -7.96 -9.26
C MET A 1 18.97 -7.21 -9.07
N SER A 2 17.84 -7.87 -9.35
CA SER A 2 16.51 -7.24 -9.22
C SER A 2 16.05 -7.17 -7.77
N TRP A 3 15.30 -6.11 -7.45
CA TRP A 3 14.71 -5.88 -6.15
C TRP A 3 13.22 -6.21 -6.16
N LEU A 4 12.74 -6.92 -5.15
CA LEU A 4 11.33 -7.09 -4.91
C LEU A 4 10.85 -5.96 -3.98
N THR A 5 9.69 -5.40 -4.24
CA THR A 5 9.13 -4.34 -3.39
C THR A 5 7.79 -4.78 -2.81
N ASP A 6 7.72 -4.83 -1.48
CA ASP A 6 6.43 -4.86 -0.78
C ASP A 6 5.88 -3.44 -0.76
N VAL A 7 4.82 -3.20 -1.53
CA VAL A 7 4.29 -1.83 -1.67
C VAL A 7 3.33 -1.43 -0.55
N HIS A 8 2.99 -2.37 0.35
CA HIS A 8 2.12 -2.08 1.48
C HIS A 8 2.32 -3.09 2.62
N ILE A 9 2.96 -2.64 3.72
CA ILE A 9 3.17 -3.42 4.94
C ILE A 9 3.29 -2.48 6.14
N HIS A 10 2.77 -2.89 7.30
CA HIS A 10 2.83 -2.11 8.55
C HIS A 10 4.00 -2.55 9.44
N LEU A 11 5.25 -2.42 8.95
CA LEU A 11 6.45 -2.88 9.68
C LEU A 11 6.68 -2.21 11.03
N SER A 12 6.06 -1.05 11.28
CA SER A 12 6.10 -0.36 12.58
C SER A 12 5.06 -0.88 13.59
N ASP A 13 4.25 -1.87 13.21
CA ASP A 13 3.29 -2.51 14.12
C ASP A 13 4.00 -3.26 15.26
N ASN A 14 3.38 -3.23 16.44
CA ASN A 14 3.91 -3.89 17.64
C ASN A 14 4.11 -5.40 17.49
N GLU A 15 3.35 -6.07 16.60
CA GLU A 15 3.55 -7.48 16.30
C GLU A 15 4.93 -7.80 15.71
N PHE A 16 5.60 -6.83 15.10
CA PHE A 16 6.95 -6.97 14.55
C PHE A 16 8.06 -6.47 15.48
N ALA A 17 7.72 -5.85 16.62
CA ALA A 17 8.70 -5.17 17.47
C ALA A 17 9.85 -6.06 17.93
N SER A 18 9.55 -7.31 18.35
CA SER A 18 10.57 -8.30 18.78
C SER A 18 11.44 -8.80 17.64
N ASP A 19 10.93 -8.81 16.41
CA ASP A 19 11.58 -9.42 15.26
C ASP A 19 12.17 -8.40 14.28
N THR A 20 12.05 -7.11 14.57
CA THR A 20 12.48 -6.02 13.68
C THR A 20 13.89 -6.23 13.12
N HIS A 21 14.86 -6.59 13.96
CA HIS A 21 16.24 -6.81 13.52
C HIS A 21 16.33 -7.96 12.50
N HIS A 22 15.70 -9.08 12.77
CA HIS A 22 15.68 -10.24 11.87
C HIS A 22 14.97 -9.93 10.54
N ILE A 23 13.88 -9.16 10.60
CA ILE A 23 13.14 -8.70 9.42
C ILE A 23 14.06 -7.85 8.52
N LEU A 24 14.76 -6.85 9.08
CA LEU A 24 15.67 -5.99 8.31
C LEU A 24 16.83 -6.78 7.68
N VAL A 25 17.39 -7.76 8.41
CA VAL A 25 18.43 -8.66 7.87
C VAL A 25 17.87 -9.52 6.74
N ALA A 26 16.67 -10.06 6.89
CA ALA A 26 16.01 -10.84 5.85
C ALA A 26 15.75 -10.00 4.59
N MET A 27 15.26 -8.77 4.75
CA MET A 27 15.04 -7.82 3.64
C MET A 27 16.32 -7.60 2.82
N ASP A 28 17.45 -7.36 3.49
CA ASP A 28 18.73 -7.15 2.78
C ASP A 28 19.18 -8.41 2.02
N LYS A 29 19.14 -9.57 2.68
CA LYS A 29 19.57 -10.84 2.06
C LYS A 29 18.67 -11.28 0.92
N MET A 30 17.37 -11.06 1.03
CA MET A 30 16.37 -11.44 0.01
C MET A 30 16.18 -10.36 -1.07
N LYS A 31 16.87 -9.21 -0.95
CA LYS A 31 16.71 -8.06 -1.86
C LYS A 31 15.26 -7.57 -1.91
N ILE A 32 14.67 -7.37 -0.73
CA ILE A 32 13.31 -6.83 -0.59
C ILE A 32 13.39 -5.45 0.04
N ARG A 33 12.67 -4.48 -0.52
CA ARG A 33 12.39 -3.18 0.10
C ARG A 33 10.90 -3.07 0.43
N ALA A 34 10.54 -2.24 1.39
CA ALA A 34 9.17 -2.12 1.90
C ALA A 34 8.68 -0.70 1.90
N CYS A 35 7.53 -0.44 1.28
CA CYS A 35 6.72 0.73 1.59
C CYS A 35 6.03 0.49 2.94
N CYS A 36 6.66 0.99 4.01
CA CYS A 36 6.14 0.85 5.35
C CYS A 36 5.07 1.92 5.59
N VAL A 37 3.80 1.52 5.57
CA VAL A 37 2.66 2.40 5.72
C VAL A 37 2.27 2.60 7.18
N SER A 38 1.63 3.73 7.47
CA SER A 38 1.21 4.14 8.83
C SER A 38 -0.27 4.50 8.82
N VAL A 39 -0.93 4.29 9.96
CA VAL A 39 -2.38 4.51 10.10
C VAL A 39 -2.73 5.79 10.87
N ASP A 40 -1.78 6.32 11.66
CA ASP A 40 -1.95 7.48 12.54
C ASP A 40 -0.62 8.21 12.79
N TYR A 41 -0.66 9.26 13.62
CA TYR A 41 0.51 10.04 13.98
C TYR A 41 1.60 9.21 14.68
N THR A 42 1.21 8.34 15.60
CA THR A 42 2.14 7.51 16.40
C THR A 42 2.86 6.49 15.52
N SER A 43 2.13 5.76 14.70
CA SER A 43 2.71 4.80 13.75
C SER A 43 3.55 5.50 12.68
N SER A 44 3.18 6.72 12.26
CA SER A 44 3.99 7.54 11.35
C SER A 44 5.35 7.91 11.94
N MET A 45 5.39 8.30 13.22
CA MET A 45 6.66 8.52 13.92
C MET A 45 7.50 7.24 13.98
N SER A 46 6.88 6.13 14.35
CA SER A 46 7.56 4.83 14.44
C SER A 46 8.13 4.36 13.11
N THR A 47 7.36 4.53 12.01
CA THR A 47 7.80 4.22 10.65
C THR A 47 9.00 5.07 10.24
N LEU A 48 8.99 6.36 10.58
CA LEU A 48 10.10 7.25 10.28
C LEU A 48 11.36 6.94 11.09
N GLU A 49 11.22 6.48 12.33
CA GLU A 49 12.35 5.99 13.13
C GLU A 49 12.88 4.65 12.60
N LEU A 50 11.99 3.75 12.15
CA LEU A 50 12.38 2.49 11.54
C LEU A 50 13.22 2.72 10.26
N SER A 51 12.84 3.69 9.44
CA SER A 51 13.59 4.04 8.21
C SER A 51 15.03 4.52 8.46
N LYS A 52 15.35 4.99 9.66
CA LYS A 52 16.74 5.31 10.04
C LYS A 52 17.60 4.06 10.22
N LYS A 53 16.98 2.92 10.52
CA LYS A 53 17.70 1.65 10.76
C LYS A 53 18.06 0.92 9.46
N SER A 54 17.32 1.19 8.37
CA SER A 54 17.58 0.57 7.07
C SER A 54 17.03 1.42 5.92
N PRO A 55 17.82 1.67 4.87
CA PRO A 55 17.36 2.35 3.66
C PRO A 55 16.36 1.54 2.84
N LEU A 56 16.15 0.26 3.18
CA LEU A 56 15.17 -0.60 2.54
C LEU A 56 13.73 -0.33 3.03
N VAL A 57 13.58 0.40 4.13
CA VAL A 57 12.31 0.85 4.66
C VAL A 57 11.98 2.22 4.06
N LEU A 58 10.99 2.25 3.19
CA LEU A 58 10.47 3.45 2.53
C LEU A 58 9.25 3.95 3.34
N PRO A 59 9.39 5.05 4.11
CA PRO A 59 8.31 5.47 5.01
C PRO A 59 7.16 6.13 4.25
N PHE A 60 5.97 5.58 4.45
CA PHE A 60 4.68 6.14 4.05
C PHE A 60 3.92 6.56 5.29
N VAL A 61 3.50 7.82 5.34
CA VAL A 61 2.84 8.41 6.51
C VAL A 61 1.47 8.95 6.15
N GLY A 62 0.48 8.72 7.02
CA GLY A 62 -0.89 9.12 6.71
C GLY A 62 -1.87 8.90 7.86
N LEU A 63 -3.13 9.28 7.64
CA LEU A 63 -4.25 9.00 8.52
C LEU A 63 -5.22 8.06 7.81
N HIS A 64 -5.28 6.82 8.32
CA HIS A 64 -6.22 5.81 7.88
C HIS A 64 -7.67 6.21 8.17
N PRO A 65 -8.68 5.82 7.37
CA PRO A 65 -10.08 6.19 7.61
C PRO A 65 -10.63 5.80 8.99
N GLU A 66 -10.10 4.77 9.63
CA GLU A 66 -10.41 4.43 11.03
C GLU A 66 -10.03 5.54 12.02
N LYS A 67 -8.98 6.30 11.70
CA LYS A 67 -8.43 7.40 12.50
C LYS A 67 -8.90 8.78 12.03
N ALA A 68 -9.94 8.85 11.21
CA ALA A 68 -10.42 10.12 10.66
C ALA A 68 -10.86 11.14 11.73
N ASN A 69 -11.19 10.70 12.94
CA ASN A 69 -11.54 11.58 14.05
C ASN A 69 -10.32 12.14 14.81
N ASP A 70 -9.12 11.65 14.54
CA ASP A 70 -7.91 12.18 15.16
C ASP A 70 -7.66 13.63 14.70
N ASP A 71 -6.86 14.36 15.50
CA ASP A 71 -6.48 15.72 15.14
C ASP A 71 -5.57 15.72 13.90
N LEU A 72 -6.04 16.43 12.88
CA LEU A 72 -5.36 16.50 11.58
C LEU A 72 -4.15 17.45 11.61
N GLU A 73 -4.15 18.46 12.47
CA GLU A 73 -3.10 19.49 12.49
C GLU A 73 -1.71 18.93 12.84
N PRO A 74 -1.54 18.09 13.89
CA PRO A 74 -0.26 17.48 14.19
C PRO A 74 0.26 16.63 13.03
N MET A 75 -0.64 15.88 12.36
CA MET A 75 -0.27 15.03 11.23
C MET A 75 0.19 15.84 10.02
N THR A 76 -0.52 16.91 9.68
CA THR A 76 -0.16 17.82 8.59
C THR A 76 1.21 18.45 8.84
N LYS A 77 1.45 18.99 10.05
CA LYS A 77 2.75 19.55 10.44
C LYS A 77 3.87 18.50 10.40
N PHE A 78 3.58 17.28 10.83
CA PHE A 78 4.54 16.17 10.80
C PHE A 78 4.96 15.85 9.37
N ILE A 79 4.02 15.75 8.43
CA ILE A 79 4.28 15.50 7.01
C ILE A 79 5.17 16.62 6.44
N GLU A 80 4.80 17.90 6.67
CA GLU A 80 5.55 19.05 6.15
C GLU A 80 6.98 19.09 6.69
N ASN A 81 7.16 18.89 7.99
CA ASN A 81 8.47 18.91 8.65
C ASN A 81 9.38 17.75 8.22
N ASN A 82 8.80 16.65 7.74
CA ASN A 82 9.55 15.46 7.35
C ASN A 82 9.48 15.17 5.83
N ALA A 83 9.04 16.11 5.00
CA ALA A 83 8.77 15.94 3.57
C ALA A 83 9.94 15.33 2.79
N LYS A 84 11.20 15.61 3.16
CA LYS A 84 12.40 15.04 2.53
C LYS A 84 12.70 13.60 2.96
N ARG A 85 12.14 13.16 4.09
CA ARG A 85 12.40 11.84 4.67
C ARG A 85 11.31 10.83 4.32
N ILE A 86 10.08 11.29 4.03
CA ILE A 86 8.96 10.43 3.67
C ILE A 86 9.03 10.07 2.18
N SER A 87 8.73 8.79 1.89
CA SER A 87 8.70 8.25 0.53
C SER A 87 7.34 8.37 -0.14
N GLY A 88 6.26 8.39 0.65
CA GLY A 88 4.89 8.51 0.16
C GLY A 88 3.91 8.92 1.26
N ILE A 89 2.66 9.15 0.88
CA ILE A 89 1.54 9.40 1.77
C ILE A 89 0.65 8.16 1.82
N GLY A 90 0.49 7.59 3.02
CA GLY A 90 -0.28 6.36 3.22
C GLY A 90 -0.03 5.72 4.60
N GLU A 91 -0.98 4.96 5.08
CA GLU A 91 -2.23 4.59 4.44
C GLU A 91 -3.29 5.68 4.61
N ILE A 92 -3.97 6.03 3.54
CA ILE A 92 -5.05 7.02 3.51
C ILE A 92 -6.24 6.44 2.74
N GLY A 93 -7.42 6.99 2.87
CA GLY A 93 -8.53 6.49 2.06
C GLY A 93 -9.90 6.64 2.70
N LEU A 94 -10.83 5.78 2.24
CA LEU A 94 -12.22 5.77 2.69
C LEU A 94 -12.68 4.34 3.01
N ASP A 95 -13.43 4.18 4.09
CA ASP A 95 -14.00 2.89 4.49
C ASP A 95 -15.39 3.09 5.12
N ARG A 96 -16.43 2.61 4.45
CA ARG A 96 -17.81 2.68 4.98
C ARG A 96 -18.07 1.72 6.13
N THR A 97 -17.16 0.80 6.43
CA THR A 97 -17.35 -0.16 7.54
C THR A 97 -16.97 0.42 8.90
N TYR A 98 -16.22 1.52 8.92
CA TYR A 98 -15.86 2.23 10.15
C TYR A 98 -16.85 3.34 10.54
N VAL A 99 -17.86 3.60 9.72
CA VAL A 99 -18.82 4.67 9.98
C VAL A 99 -20.25 4.16 9.78
N SER A 100 -21.15 4.59 10.66
CA SER A 100 -22.57 4.21 10.64
C SER A 100 -23.47 5.27 10.00
N ASP A 101 -22.94 6.49 9.80
CA ASP A 101 -23.70 7.65 9.33
C ASP A 101 -22.90 8.51 8.32
N ASN A 102 -23.58 9.50 7.79
CA ASN A 102 -22.99 10.44 6.85
C ASN A 102 -22.05 11.45 7.51
N ILE A 103 -22.15 11.70 8.81
CA ILE A 103 -21.29 12.66 9.52
C ILE A 103 -19.89 12.07 9.59
N GLY A 104 -19.78 10.82 10.06
CA GLY A 104 -18.51 10.11 10.09
C GLY A 104 -17.89 9.93 8.70
N PHE A 105 -18.72 9.64 7.68
CA PHE A 105 -18.23 9.53 6.31
C PHE A 105 -17.71 10.85 5.75
N ASN A 106 -18.41 11.97 6.00
CA ASN A 106 -17.96 13.29 5.61
C ASN A 106 -16.63 13.66 6.30
N ARG A 107 -16.41 13.20 7.54
CA ARG A 107 -15.13 13.38 8.22
C ARG A 107 -14.01 12.60 7.50
N GLN A 108 -14.25 11.35 7.10
CA GLN A 108 -13.29 10.59 6.28
C GLN A 108 -12.99 11.32 4.96
N LEU A 109 -14.01 11.81 4.26
CA LEU A 109 -13.85 12.58 3.01
C LEU A 109 -12.96 13.81 3.22
N PHE A 110 -13.20 14.57 4.29
CA PHE A 110 -12.40 15.75 4.62
C PHE A 110 -10.93 15.39 4.90
N VAL A 111 -10.67 14.35 5.70
CA VAL A 111 -9.30 13.90 6.00
C VAL A 111 -8.60 13.39 4.76
N PHE A 112 -9.29 12.59 3.95
CA PHE A 112 -8.75 12.05 2.70
C PHE A 112 -8.35 13.16 1.73
N ASP A 113 -9.22 14.17 1.53
CA ASP A 113 -8.93 15.37 0.75
C ASP A 113 -7.66 16.07 1.20
N LYS A 114 -7.49 16.27 2.53
CA LYS A 114 -6.29 16.88 3.09
C LYS A 114 -5.02 16.06 2.85
N MET A 115 -5.10 14.75 2.98
CA MET A 115 -3.96 13.86 2.72
C MET A 115 -3.58 13.85 1.23
N LEU A 116 -4.55 13.82 0.32
CA LEU A 116 -4.29 13.94 -1.13
C LEU A 116 -3.65 15.29 -1.48
N SER A 117 -4.14 16.38 -0.89
CA SER A 117 -3.57 17.71 -1.06
C SER A 117 -2.09 17.78 -0.61
N GLN A 118 -1.74 17.11 0.51
CA GLN A 118 -0.34 17.01 0.95
C GLN A 118 0.49 16.18 -0.04
N ALA A 119 -0.04 15.07 -0.53
CA ALA A 119 0.66 14.23 -1.51
C ALA A 119 0.95 14.98 -2.82
N GLU A 120 -0.04 15.71 -3.34
CA GLU A 120 0.11 16.53 -4.54
C GLU A 120 1.14 17.65 -4.34
N LYS A 121 1.01 18.43 -3.24
CA LYS A 121 1.94 19.52 -2.89
C LYS A 121 3.40 19.04 -2.81
N LEU A 122 3.61 17.84 -2.29
CA LEU A 122 4.95 17.28 -2.07
C LEU A 122 5.44 16.40 -3.23
N GLY A 123 4.61 16.17 -4.25
CA GLY A 123 4.92 15.26 -5.36
C GLY A 123 5.18 13.83 -4.91
N LYS A 124 4.42 13.32 -3.93
CA LYS A 124 4.60 12.00 -3.34
C LYS A 124 3.56 11.01 -3.86
N PRO A 125 3.92 9.72 -4.05
CA PRO A 125 2.95 8.67 -4.33
C PRO A 125 2.03 8.44 -3.13
N VAL A 126 0.85 7.87 -3.39
CA VAL A 126 -0.15 7.55 -2.36
C VAL A 126 -0.48 6.07 -2.32
N SER A 127 -0.65 5.51 -1.10
CA SER A 127 -1.20 4.18 -0.87
C SER A 127 -2.60 4.32 -0.28
N ILE A 128 -3.62 3.86 -1.04
CA ILE A 128 -5.03 4.12 -0.78
C ILE A 128 -5.75 2.87 -0.30
N HIS A 129 -6.31 2.95 0.90
CA HIS A 129 -7.33 2.05 1.43
C HIS A 129 -8.68 2.34 0.79
N SER A 130 -9.39 1.29 0.36
CA SER A 130 -10.72 1.43 -0.23
C SER A 130 -11.62 0.26 0.16
N ARG A 131 -12.66 0.53 0.94
CA ARG A 131 -13.62 -0.50 1.31
C ARG A 131 -15.05 0.01 1.15
N LYS A 132 -15.76 -0.50 0.13
CA LYS A 132 -17.10 -0.06 -0.30
C LYS A 132 -17.13 1.44 -0.71
N THR A 133 -16.03 1.98 -1.28
CA THR A 133 -15.85 3.41 -1.56
C THR A 133 -15.07 3.69 -2.84
N LEU A 134 -14.81 2.69 -3.67
CA LEU A 134 -13.98 2.86 -4.88
C LEU A 134 -14.54 3.93 -5.83
N ASP A 135 -15.86 4.00 -6.00
CA ASP A 135 -16.45 4.95 -6.96
C ASP A 135 -16.34 6.39 -6.46
N GLU A 136 -16.47 6.62 -5.14
CA GLU A 136 -16.24 7.92 -4.52
C GLU A 136 -14.77 8.34 -4.65
N ILE A 137 -13.83 7.41 -4.37
CA ILE A 137 -12.39 7.69 -4.49
C ILE A 137 -12.02 8.01 -5.94
N PHE A 138 -12.50 7.24 -6.92
CA PHE A 138 -12.26 7.54 -8.34
C PHE A 138 -12.74 8.94 -8.74
N HIS A 139 -13.88 9.37 -8.21
CA HIS A 139 -14.39 10.72 -8.48
C HIS A 139 -13.47 11.79 -7.88
N ILE A 140 -13.03 11.61 -6.64
CA ILE A 140 -12.14 12.55 -5.96
C ILE A 140 -10.79 12.66 -6.67
N LEU A 141 -10.21 11.52 -7.08
CA LEU A 141 -8.89 11.48 -7.72
C LEU A 141 -8.81 12.28 -9.02
N THR A 142 -9.94 12.49 -9.73
CA THR A 142 -9.95 13.32 -10.95
C THR A 142 -9.65 14.80 -10.70
N SER A 143 -9.69 15.24 -9.44
CA SER A 143 -9.39 16.63 -9.04
C SER A 143 -7.93 16.84 -8.65
N TYR A 144 -7.10 15.79 -8.66
CA TYR A 144 -5.71 15.83 -8.22
C TYR A 144 -4.73 15.39 -9.31
N SER A 145 -3.54 15.96 -9.31
CA SER A 145 -2.39 15.55 -10.14
C SER A 145 -1.36 14.82 -9.28
N LEU A 146 -1.57 13.53 -9.04
CA LEU A 146 -0.74 12.71 -8.17
C LEU A 146 0.36 11.98 -8.94
N LYS A 147 1.54 11.84 -8.33
CA LYS A 147 2.71 11.22 -8.95
C LYS A 147 2.53 9.70 -9.17
N GLY A 148 1.94 9.01 -8.21
CA GLY A 148 1.63 7.58 -8.27
C GLY A 148 0.48 7.28 -7.33
N VAL A 149 -0.51 6.53 -7.79
CA VAL A 149 -1.70 6.15 -7.01
C VAL A 149 -1.75 4.64 -6.93
N LEU A 150 -1.68 4.09 -5.73
CA LEU A 150 -1.86 2.68 -5.45
C LEU A 150 -3.19 2.45 -4.73
N PHE A 151 -4.04 1.61 -5.29
CA PHE A 151 -5.10 0.95 -4.55
C PHE A 151 -4.54 -0.33 -3.96
N HIS A 152 -4.23 -0.32 -2.65
CA HIS A 152 -3.74 -1.51 -1.99
C HIS A 152 -4.87 -2.53 -1.79
N TRP A 153 -4.52 -3.82 -1.73
CA TRP A 153 -5.47 -4.94 -1.58
C TRP A 153 -6.72 -4.78 -2.46
N PHE A 154 -6.53 -4.47 -3.74
CA PHE A 154 -7.64 -4.11 -4.62
C PHE A 154 -8.82 -5.10 -4.52
N ALA A 155 -10.00 -4.60 -4.14
CA ALA A 155 -11.21 -5.37 -3.89
C ALA A 155 -12.40 -4.98 -4.79
N GLY A 156 -12.12 -4.28 -5.89
CA GLY A 156 -13.12 -3.88 -6.88
C GLY A 156 -13.56 -5.02 -7.81
N ASN A 157 -14.60 -4.75 -8.58
CA ASN A 157 -15.03 -5.59 -9.70
C ASN A 157 -14.29 -5.21 -10.99
N LYS A 158 -14.54 -5.94 -12.09
CA LYS A 158 -13.92 -5.69 -13.40
C LYS A 158 -14.13 -4.26 -13.91
N LYS A 159 -15.34 -3.67 -13.74
CA LYS A 159 -15.63 -2.30 -14.19
C LYS A 159 -14.78 -1.29 -13.39
N GLN A 160 -14.64 -1.51 -12.10
CA GLN A 160 -13.82 -0.68 -11.22
C GLN A 160 -12.32 -0.86 -11.51
N LEU A 161 -11.88 -2.08 -11.84
CA LEU A 161 -10.51 -2.33 -12.28
C LEU A 161 -10.19 -1.54 -13.57
N ASN A 162 -11.06 -1.62 -14.58
CA ASN A 162 -10.87 -0.86 -15.82
C ASN A 162 -10.77 0.64 -15.53
N LYS A 163 -11.64 1.18 -14.66
CA LYS A 163 -11.58 2.60 -14.28
C LYS A 163 -10.28 2.97 -13.56
N ALA A 164 -9.75 2.08 -12.70
CA ALA A 164 -8.44 2.29 -12.10
C ALA A 164 -7.32 2.33 -13.16
N MET A 165 -7.38 1.43 -14.16
CA MET A 165 -6.41 1.42 -15.28
C MET A 165 -6.53 2.69 -16.14
N ASP A 166 -7.75 3.14 -16.48
CA ASP A 166 -8.00 4.37 -17.24
C ASP A 166 -7.44 5.62 -16.53
N LEU A 167 -7.48 5.63 -15.18
CA LEU A 167 -6.87 6.68 -14.35
C LEU A 167 -5.35 6.52 -14.17
N GLY A 168 -4.73 5.49 -14.75
CA GLY A 168 -3.32 5.22 -14.61
C GLY A 168 -2.87 4.71 -13.25
N CYS A 169 -3.83 4.30 -12.40
CA CYS A 169 -3.55 3.81 -11.05
C CYS A 169 -2.88 2.43 -11.07
N PHE A 170 -2.07 2.18 -10.04
CA PHE A 170 -1.56 0.85 -9.71
C PHE A 170 -2.54 0.12 -8.80
N VAL A 171 -2.52 -1.20 -8.86
CA VAL A 171 -3.25 -2.08 -7.94
C VAL A 171 -2.31 -3.14 -7.39
N SER A 172 -2.41 -3.46 -6.11
CA SER A 172 -1.59 -4.51 -5.50
C SER A 172 -2.37 -5.78 -5.24
N TYR A 173 -1.61 -6.86 -5.30
CA TYR A 173 -2.05 -8.21 -5.03
C TYR A 173 -1.21 -8.81 -3.92
N GLY A 174 -1.87 -9.27 -2.87
CA GLY A 174 -1.26 -9.86 -1.67
C GLY A 174 -1.61 -11.34 -1.50
N PRO A 175 -1.38 -11.91 -0.31
CA PRO A 175 -1.57 -13.33 -0.04
C PRO A 175 -2.97 -13.86 -0.36
N ALA A 176 -4.03 -13.04 -0.31
CA ALA A 176 -5.38 -13.47 -0.70
C ALA A 176 -5.47 -13.97 -2.15
N MET A 177 -4.62 -13.45 -3.06
CA MET A 177 -4.56 -13.87 -4.45
C MET A 177 -4.11 -15.35 -4.60
N ILE A 178 -3.32 -15.88 -3.65
CA ILE A 178 -2.83 -17.26 -3.68
C ILE A 178 -3.99 -18.28 -3.72
N TYR A 179 -5.11 -17.98 -3.05
CA TYR A 179 -6.22 -18.92 -2.90
C TYR A 179 -7.57 -18.40 -3.39
N SER A 180 -7.70 -17.12 -3.72
CA SER A 180 -8.97 -16.53 -4.14
C SER A 180 -9.07 -16.49 -5.65
N HIS A 181 -9.97 -17.31 -6.22
CA HIS A 181 -10.22 -17.33 -7.66
C HIS A 181 -10.63 -15.96 -8.20
N ASP A 182 -11.49 -15.23 -7.49
CA ASP A 182 -11.92 -13.88 -7.91
C ASP A 182 -10.73 -12.92 -8.01
N LYS A 183 -9.76 -13.02 -7.08
CA LYS A 183 -8.54 -12.21 -7.14
C LYS A 183 -7.63 -12.62 -8.32
N GLN A 184 -7.54 -13.91 -8.62
CA GLN A 184 -6.78 -14.42 -9.77
C GLN A 184 -7.41 -13.96 -11.09
N VAL A 185 -8.75 -13.95 -11.19
CA VAL A 185 -9.48 -13.40 -12.35
C VAL A 185 -9.21 -11.92 -12.52
N LEU A 186 -9.25 -11.12 -11.45
CA LEU A 186 -8.90 -9.69 -11.53
C LEU A 186 -7.45 -9.48 -11.94
N LEU A 187 -6.51 -10.24 -11.37
CA LEU A 187 -5.10 -10.20 -11.73
C LEU A 187 -4.88 -10.45 -13.23
N SER A 188 -5.53 -11.48 -13.80
CA SER A 188 -5.41 -11.82 -15.22
C SER A 188 -5.96 -10.75 -16.17
N GLN A 189 -6.74 -9.80 -15.67
CA GLN A 189 -7.32 -8.69 -16.42
C GLN A 189 -6.63 -7.35 -16.15
N THR A 190 -5.66 -7.33 -15.24
CA THR A 190 -4.90 -6.12 -14.90
C THR A 190 -3.81 -5.88 -15.93
N ASP A 191 -3.61 -4.62 -16.33
CA ASP A 191 -2.46 -4.23 -17.13
C ASP A 191 -1.16 -4.62 -16.40
N LEU A 192 -0.29 -5.36 -17.08
CA LEU A 192 0.98 -5.82 -16.52
C LEU A 192 1.83 -4.67 -15.96
N SER A 193 1.75 -3.49 -16.57
CA SER A 193 2.48 -2.29 -16.13
C SER A 193 1.92 -1.65 -14.85
N LYS A 194 0.79 -2.15 -14.34
CA LYS A 194 0.08 -1.61 -13.18
C LYS A 194 -0.03 -2.58 -11.99
N ILE A 195 0.51 -3.79 -12.14
CA ILE A 195 0.53 -4.80 -11.09
C ILE A 195 1.65 -4.49 -10.09
N LEU A 196 1.29 -4.42 -8.82
CA LEU A 196 2.21 -4.36 -7.69
C LEU A 196 1.94 -5.50 -6.70
N LEU A 197 2.89 -5.75 -5.80
CA LEU A 197 2.80 -6.84 -4.82
C LEU A 197 2.90 -6.31 -3.40
N GLU A 198 2.15 -6.94 -2.51
CA GLU A 198 2.15 -6.60 -1.09
C GLU A 198 2.04 -7.84 -0.21
N THR A 199 2.34 -7.68 1.06
CA THR A 199 2.01 -8.68 2.08
C THR A 199 0.90 -8.23 3.01
N ASP A 200 0.75 -6.92 3.20
CA ASP A 200 -0.18 -6.30 4.14
C ASP A 200 -0.01 -6.85 5.58
N GLY A 201 1.24 -7.22 5.93
CA GLY A 201 1.54 -7.67 7.28
C GLY A 201 1.33 -6.54 8.33
N PRO A 202 0.79 -6.87 9.52
CA PRO A 202 0.69 -8.19 10.15
C PRO A 202 -0.63 -8.95 9.90
N VAL A 203 -1.45 -8.57 8.93
CA VAL A 203 -2.72 -9.25 8.64
C VAL A 203 -2.53 -10.76 8.50
N ARG A 204 -3.49 -11.53 9.04
CA ARG A 204 -3.50 -13.00 8.98
C ARG A 204 -4.51 -13.50 7.96
N PHE A 205 -4.05 -14.31 7.02
CA PHE A 205 -4.91 -14.85 5.96
C PHE A 205 -5.35 -16.28 6.28
N SER A 206 -6.68 -16.51 6.28
CA SER A 206 -7.29 -17.76 6.76
C SER A 206 -6.96 -19.01 5.93
N LYS A 207 -6.58 -18.86 4.67
CA LYS A 207 -6.36 -19.96 3.73
C LYS A 207 -4.91 -20.10 3.26
N CYS A 208 -4.00 -19.32 3.78
CA CYS A 208 -2.57 -19.46 3.52
C CYS A 208 -1.74 -19.10 4.74
N PHE A 209 -0.48 -19.53 4.75
CA PHE A 209 0.50 -19.30 5.83
C PHE A 209 0.06 -19.75 7.23
N GLY A 210 -0.96 -20.62 7.33
CA GLY A 210 -1.43 -21.21 8.61
C GLY A 210 -1.95 -20.19 9.60
N LEU A 211 -2.57 -19.10 9.16
CA LEU A 211 -3.03 -17.98 10.01
C LEU A 211 -1.92 -17.32 10.84
N LYS A 212 -0.66 -17.49 10.46
CA LYS A 212 0.45 -16.77 11.08
C LYS A 212 0.42 -15.31 10.65
N THR A 213 1.01 -14.46 11.46
CA THR A 213 1.30 -13.07 11.12
C THR A 213 2.04 -13.01 9.79
N THR A 214 1.45 -12.33 8.81
CA THR A 214 2.06 -12.22 7.49
C THR A 214 3.31 -11.37 7.58
N GLN A 215 4.40 -11.90 7.06
CA GLN A 215 5.70 -11.27 7.10
C GLN A 215 6.18 -10.91 5.69
N ILE A 216 7.04 -9.91 5.60
CA ILE A 216 7.62 -9.46 4.32
C ILE A 216 8.32 -10.60 3.55
N THR A 217 8.86 -11.60 4.26
CA THR A 217 9.49 -12.79 3.68
C THR A 217 8.53 -13.70 2.91
N PHE A 218 7.20 -13.46 3.00
CA PHE A 218 6.20 -14.18 2.20
C PHE A 218 6.00 -13.58 0.80
N LEU A 219 6.54 -12.39 0.53
CA LEU A 219 6.39 -11.70 -0.74
C LEU A 219 6.85 -12.51 -1.96
N PRO A 220 7.99 -13.27 -1.92
CA PRO A 220 8.38 -14.16 -3.02
C PRO A 220 7.34 -15.24 -3.35
N SER A 221 6.59 -15.73 -2.35
CA SER A 221 5.51 -16.70 -2.58
C SER A 221 4.30 -16.05 -3.28
N VAL A 222 4.03 -14.78 -2.99
CA VAL A 222 3.01 -13.99 -3.69
C VAL A 222 3.43 -13.81 -5.15
N LEU A 223 4.69 -13.40 -5.41
CA LEU A 223 5.22 -13.27 -6.78
C LEU A 223 5.15 -14.60 -7.53
N PHE A 224 5.54 -15.72 -6.91
CA PHE A 224 5.44 -17.04 -7.52
C PHE A 224 4.00 -17.38 -7.95
N SER A 225 3.02 -17.09 -7.10
CA SER A 225 1.62 -17.32 -7.41
C SER A 225 1.11 -16.40 -8.53
N VAL A 226 1.55 -15.13 -8.56
CA VAL A 226 1.26 -14.20 -9.66
C VAL A 226 1.83 -14.71 -10.98
N SER A 227 3.08 -15.17 -10.97
CA SER A 227 3.76 -15.76 -12.14
C SER A 227 2.97 -16.94 -12.72
N ASN A 228 2.48 -17.84 -11.85
CA ASN A 228 1.67 -18.99 -12.26
C ASN A 228 0.33 -18.57 -12.87
N VAL A 229 -0.38 -17.64 -12.25
CA VAL A 229 -1.69 -17.16 -12.75
C VAL A 229 -1.55 -16.47 -14.11
N LEU A 230 -0.47 -15.72 -14.32
CA LEU A 230 -0.21 -14.99 -15.56
C LEU A 230 0.56 -15.82 -16.60
N HIS A 231 0.90 -17.07 -16.28
CA HIS A 231 1.69 -17.96 -17.15
C HIS A 231 3.01 -17.32 -17.62
N LYS A 232 3.69 -16.62 -16.71
CA LYS A 232 4.97 -15.96 -16.98
C LYS A 232 6.08 -16.54 -16.10
N PRO A 233 7.34 -16.60 -16.61
CA PRO A 233 8.48 -16.97 -15.79
C PRO A 233 8.61 -16.06 -14.54
N TYR A 234 9.05 -16.65 -13.43
CA TYR A 234 9.26 -15.91 -12.17
C TYR A 234 10.17 -14.69 -12.36
N ASP A 235 11.30 -14.86 -13.05
CA ASP A 235 12.29 -13.77 -13.26
C ASP A 235 11.73 -12.66 -14.16
N GLU A 236 10.87 -12.99 -15.15
CA GLU A 236 10.17 -11.99 -15.96
C GLU A 236 9.22 -11.17 -15.10
N MET A 237 8.40 -11.84 -14.26
CA MET A 237 7.49 -11.13 -13.36
C MET A 237 8.22 -10.31 -12.29
N LEU A 238 9.37 -10.79 -11.79
CA LEU A 238 10.22 -10.02 -10.89
C LEU A 238 10.68 -8.71 -11.55
N ALA A 239 11.16 -8.77 -12.79
CA ALA A 239 11.59 -7.59 -13.53
C ALA A 239 10.43 -6.61 -13.80
N ILE A 240 9.25 -7.13 -14.17
CA ILE A 240 8.04 -6.32 -14.39
C ILE A 240 7.63 -5.61 -13.09
N THR A 241 7.53 -6.35 -11.98
CA THR A 241 7.08 -5.76 -10.70
C THR A 241 8.12 -4.81 -10.11
N GLU A 242 9.41 -5.00 -10.37
CA GLU A 242 10.46 -4.03 -10.05
C GLU A 242 10.27 -2.73 -10.84
N ALA A 243 10.10 -2.82 -12.15
CA ALA A 243 9.87 -1.65 -13.01
C ALA A 243 8.59 -0.89 -12.60
N ASN A 244 7.50 -1.63 -12.30
CA ASN A 244 6.25 -1.05 -11.84
C ASN A 244 6.39 -0.32 -10.51
N SER A 245 7.08 -0.93 -9.53
CA SER A 245 7.30 -0.30 -8.23
C SER A 245 8.20 0.92 -8.32
N ASN A 246 9.20 0.92 -9.21
CA ASN A 246 10.01 2.10 -9.49
C ASN A 246 9.17 3.23 -10.13
N SER A 247 8.31 2.87 -11.09
CA SER A 247 7.37 3.82 -11.70
C SER A 247 6.39 4.41 -10.68
N TYR A 248 5.82 3.57 -9.81
CA TYR A 248 4.93 4.01 -8.72
C TYR A 248 5.62 4.98 -7.77
N LEU A 249 6.85 4.65 -7.35
CA LEU A 249 7.65 5.46 -6.43
C LEU A 249 8.26 6.70 -7.10
N GLY A 250 8.35 6.70 -8.43
CA GLY A 250 8.95 7.76 -9.23
C GLY A 250 10.47 7.82 -9.09
N VAL A 251 11.13 6.70 -9.06
CA VAL A 251 12.60 6.50 -8.98
C VAL A 251 13.10 5.69 -10.15
#